data_b360014eca7b2f2b856afca5c1376fb3
#
_entry.id   b360014eca7b2f2b856afca5c1376fb3
#
_cell.length_a   1.000
_cell.length_b   1.000
_cell.length_c   1.000
_cell.angle_alpha   90.00
_cell.angle_beta   90.00
_cell.angle_gamma   90.00
#
_symmetry.space_group_name_H-M   'P 1'
#
loop_
_entity.id
_entity.type
_entity.pdbx_description
1 polymer ?
#
loop_
_entity_poly.entity_id
_entity_poly.type
_entity_poly.pdbx_seq_one_letter_code
_entity_poly.pdbx_strand_id
1 'polypeptide(L)'
;MNTSNITNYKPKDFAELLGVSVKTLQRWDREGTLKANRTPTDRRYYTYDQYLQFKGINIENDKRQVVIYARVSTRNQKDDLQNQVAFLRQFCNAKGIIIDQCIEDYGSGLNYNRKKWNELLNEVMEQKIKTIMVTHKDRFIRFGYDWFEKFCMKFNTSIVVVNNEELSPQEELVQDIVSILHVFSCRLYGLRKYKKQIEKDEKIAKELQDGNKSDD
;
A
#
# COMPACT_ATOMS: atom_id res chain seq x y z
N MET A 1 -10.68 4.07 -24.46
CA MET A 1 -11.88 3.26 -24.64
C MET A 1 -11.63 1.92 -23.97
N ASN A 2 -12.16 1.73 -22.75
CA ASN A 2 -12.01 0.47 -22.01
C ASN A 2 -12.94 -0.57 -22.65
N THR A 3 -12.37 -1.51 -23.41
CA THR A 3 -13.06 -2.76 -23.73
C THR A 3 -12.94 -3.69 -22.53
N SER A 4 -13.74 -3.43 -21.47
CA SER A 4 -14.09 -4.49 -20.56
C SER A 4 -14.78 -5.57 -21.40
N ASN A 5 -14.28 -6.81 -21.35
CA ASN A 5 -14.93 -7.98 -21.95
C ASN A 5 -16.30 -8.16 -21.29
N ILE A 6 -17.30 -7.43 -21.79
CA ILE A 6 -18.69 -7.59 -21.34
C ILE A 6 -19.19 -8.89 -21.93
N THR A 7 -19.02 -9.97 -21.19
CA THR A 7 -19.57 -11.26 -21.58
C THR A 7 -21.06 -11.24 -21.28
N ASN A 8 -21.87 -11.19 -22.34
CA ASN A 8 -23.32 -11.24 -22.25
C ASN A 8 -23.80 -12.70 -22.22
N TYR A 9 -24.54 -13.05 -21.18
CA TYR A 9 -25.11 -14.39 -20.98
C TYR A 9 -26.58 -14.42 -21.39
N LYS A 10 -26.98 -15.48 -22.10
CA LYS A 10 -28.40 -15.79 -22.29
C LYS A 10 -29.02 -16.22 -20.94
N PRO A 11 -30.34 -16.07 -20.74
CA PRO A 11 -30.97 -16.44 -19.47
C PRO A 11 -30.71 -17.88 -19.02
N LYS A 12 -30.55 -18.82 -19.96
CA LYS A 12 -30.24 -20.22 -19.65
C LYS A 12 -28.82 -20.36 -19.06
N ASP A 13 -27.85 -19.78 -19.74
CA ASP A 13 -26.43 -19.88 -19.33
C ASP A 13 -26.19 -19.16 -18.01
N PHE A 14 -26.90 -18.03 -17.80
CA PHE A 14 -26.81 -17.26 -16.55
C PHE A 14 -27.51 -17.96 -15.37
N ALA A 15 -28.63 -18.66 -15.66
CA ALA A 15 -29.31 -19.49 -14.65
C ALA A 15 -28.40 -20.63 -14.16
N GLU A 16 -27.72 -21.30 -15.08
CA GLU A 16 -26.76 -22.35 -14.80
C GLU A 16 -25.58 -21.81 -13.96
N LEU A 17 -25.03 -20.65 -14.34
CA LEU A 17 -23.93 -19.98 -13.61
C LEU A 17 -24.32 -19.64 -12.17
N LEU A 18 -25.56 -19.25 -11.92
CA LEU A 18 -26.09 -18.96 -10.58
C LEU A 18 -26.55 -20.19 -9.79
N GLY A 19 -26.71 -21.34 -10.46
CA GLY A 19 -27.28 -22.54 -9.87
C GLY A 19 -28.80 -22.46 -9.63
N VAL A 20 -29.54 -21.70 -10.47
CA VAL A 20 -31.00 -21.48 -10.36
C VAL A 20 -31.72 -21.82 -11.63
N SER A 21 -33.06 -21.91 -11.58
CA SER A 21 -33.86 -22.13 -12.78
C SER A 21 -34.09 -20.82 -13.57
N VAL A 22 -34.29 -20.92 -14.89
CA VAL A 22 -34.66 -19.77 -15.73
C VAL A 22 -35.97 -19.13 -15.23
N LYS A 23 -36.92 -19.91 -14.69
CA LYS A 23 -38.14 -19.38 -14.07
C LYS A 23 -37.86 -18.50 -12.87
N THR A 24 -36.85 -18.87 -12.06
CA THR A 24 -36.38 -18.05 -10.94
C THR A 24 -35.83 -16.71 -11.42
N LEU A 25 -34.98 -16.71 -12.45
CA LEU A 25 -34.45 -15.47 -13.04
C LEU A 25 -35.60 -14.56 -13.59
N GLN A 26 -36.59 -15.15 -14.23
CA GLN A 26 -37.73 -14.40 -14.72
C GLN A 26 -38.57 -13.80 -13.58
N ARG A 27 -38.69 -14.50 -12.45
CA ARG A 27 -39.35 -13.98 -11.27
C ARG A 27 -38.54 -12.81 -10.68
N TRP A 28 -37.25 -12.98 -10.50
CA TRP A 28 -36.37 -11.91 -9.99
C TRP A 28 -36.34 -10.66 -10.91
N ASP A 29 -36.39 -10.85 -12.21
CA ASP A 29 -36.51 -9.72 -13.16
C ASP A 29 -37.84 -8.94 -12.94
N ARG A 30 -38.96 -9.62 -12.66
CA ARG A 30 -40.24 -8.98 -12.38
C ARG A 30 -40.30 -8.32 -10.99
N GLU A 31 -39.73 -8.97 -9.99
CA GLU A 31 -39.68 -8.49 -8.59
C GLU A 31 -38.64 -7.39 -8.40
N GLY A 32 -37.75 -7.16 -9.37
CA GLY A 32 -36.67 -6.17 -9.27
C GLY A 32 -35.44 -6.64 -8.51
N THR A 33 -35.43 -7.90 -8.01
CA THR A 33 -34.29 -8.48 -7.28
C THR A 33 -33.05 -8.59 -8.16
N LEU A 34 -33.20 -8.97 -9.42
CA LEU A 34 -32.17 -9.01 -10.44
C LEU A 34 -32.76 -8.69 -11.81
N LYS A 35 -32.72 -7.41 -12.19
CA LYS A 35 -33.25 -6.95 -13.47
C LYS A 35 -32.44 -7.44 -14.65
N ALA A 36 -33.08 -8.05 -15.64
CA ALA A 36 -32.45 -8.41 -16.89
C ALA A 36 -32.19 -7.17 -17.76
N ASN A 37 -31.07 -7.14 -18.44
CA ASN A 37 -30.86 -6.22 -19.56
C ASN A 37 -31.68 -6.66 -20.76
N ARG A 38 -32.02 -5.73 -21.63
CA ARG A 38 -32.81 -5.97 -22.85
C ARG A 38 -32.03 -5.59 -24.09
N THR A 39 -32.07 -6.46 -25.09
CA THR A 39 -31.61 -6.09 -26.44
C THR A 39 -32.62 -5.14 -27.09
N PRO A 40 -32.28 -4.47 -28.21
CA PRO A 40 -33.25 -3.68 -28.97
C PRO A 40 -34.49 -4.49 -29.45
N THR A 41 -34.36 -5.82 -29.51
CA THR A 41 -35.45 -6.76 -29.84
C THR A 41 -36.13 -7.34 -28.60
N ASP A 42 -36.03 -6.68 -27.46
CA ASP A 42 -36.62 -7.05 -26.16
C ASP A 42 -36.20 -8.43 -25.61
N ARG A 43 -35.09 -9.00 -26.08
CA ARG A 43 -34.56 -10.25 -25.54
C ARG A 43 -33.77 -10.00 -24.28
N ARG A 44 -34.02 -10.80 -23.22
CA ARG A 44 -33.27 -10.74 -21.94
C ARG A 44 -31.84 -11.23 -22.12
N TYR A 45 -30.91 -10.51 -21.52
CA TYR A 45 -29.56 -10.96 -21.30
C TYR A 45 -29.06 -10.46 -19.94
N TYR A 46 -28.00 -11.10 -19.42
CA TYR A 46 -27.36 -10.75 -18.18
C TYR A 46 -25.85 -10.56 -18.41
N THR A 47 -25.21 -9.76 -17.58
CA THR A 47 -23.77 -9.53 -17.66
C THR A 47 -23.03 -10.25 -16.54
N TYR A 48 -21.72 -10.47 -16.72
CA TYR A 48 -20.89 -11.03 -15.66
C TYR A 48 -20.85 -10.13 -14.42
N ASP A 49 -20.91 -8.81 -14.60
CA ASP A 49 -20.99 -7.85 -13.48
C ASP A 49 -22.24 -8.07 -12.62
N GLN A 50 -23.39 -8.38 -13.23
CA GLN A 50 -24.60 -8.73 -12.50
C GLN A 50 -24.46 -10.04 -11.70
N TYR A 51 -23.70 -11.02 -12.21
CA TYR A 51 -23.37 -12.23 -11.47
C TYR A 51 -22.56 -11.91 -10.22
N LEU A 52 -21.51 -11.09 -10.36
CA LEU A 52 -20.63 -10.74 -9.28
C LEU A 52 -21.36 -9.89 -8.22
N GLN A 53 -22.18 -8.93 -8.65
CA GLN A 53 -23.05 -8.13 -7.78
C GLN A 53 -24.05 -9.02 -7.00
N PHE A 54 -24.66 -9.98 -7.66
CA PHE A 54 -25.60 -10.92 -7.01
C PHE A 54 -24.89 -11.82 -5.97
N LYS A 55 -23.63 -12.20 -6.23
CA LYS A 55 -22.79 -12.95 -5.29
C LYS A 55 -22.26 -12.09 -4.14
N GLY A 56 -22.61 -10.81 -4.06
CA GLY A 56 -22.10 -9.87 -3.07
C GLY A 56 -20.63 -9.47 -3.32
N ILE A 57 -20.10 -9.83 -4.49
CA ILE A 57 -18.80 -9.37 -4.95
C ILE A 57 -19.05 -8.00 -5.59
N ASN A 58 -18.91 -6.94 -4.81
CA ASN A 58 -19.08 -5.58 -5.30
C ASN A 58 -18.05 -5.30 -6.40
N ILE A 59 -18.52 -5.35 -7.64
CA ILE A 59 -17.88 -4.68 -8.76
C ILE A 59 -18.65 -3.35 -9.01
N GLU A 60 -18.97 -2.64 -7.98
CA GLU A 60 -19.01 -1.20 -8.16
C GLU A 60 -17.63 -0.85 -8.63
N ASN A 61 -17.53 -0.26 -9.83
CA ASN A 61 -16.31 0.27 -10.39
C ASN A 61 -15.44 0.72 -9.22
N ASP A 62 -14.44 -0.09 -8.88
CA ASP A 62 -13.53 0.22 -7.80
C ASP A 62 -12.80 1.47 -8.27
N LYS A 63 -13.42 2.64 -8.02
CA LYS A 63 -12.92 3.95 -8.41
C LYS A 63 -11.61 4.27 -7.68
N ARG A 64 -11.18 3.32 -6.81
CA ARG A 64 -9.93 3.45 -6.10
C ARG A 64 -8.77 3.34 -7.07
N GLN A 65 -7.80 4.16 -6.83
CA GLN A 65 -6.65 4.37 -7.70
C GLN A 65 -5.58 3.30 -7.52
N VAL A 66 -4.89 2.99 -8.61
CA VAL A 66 -3.60 2.29 -8.62
C VAL A 66 -2.49 3.33 -8.73
N VAL A 67 -1.66 3.40 -7.71
CA VAL A 67 -0.64 4.44 -7.55
C VAL A 67 0.75 3.83 -7.63
N ILE A 68 1.63 4.40 -8.44
CA ILE A 68 3.07 4.18 -8.35
C ILE A 68 3.63 5.12 -7.28
N TYR A 69 4.39 4.57 -6.34
CA TYR A 69 5.19 5.35 -5.41
C TYR A 69 6.67 5.05 -5.59
N ALA A 70 7.43 6.06 -5.95
CA ALA A 70 8.89 5.99 -6.12
C ALA A 70 9.58 7.02 -5.24
N ARG A 71 10.72 6.67 -4.66
CA ARG A 71 11.45 7.51 -3.72
C ARG A 71 12.96 7.39 -3.88
N VAL A 72 13.63 8.52 -3.71
CA VAL A 72 15.07 8.61 -3.51
C VAL A 72 15.40 9.54 -2.33
N SER A 73 16.56 9.37 -1.73
CA SER A 73 16.95 10.15 -0.53
C SER A 73 17.26 11.60 -0.86
N THR A 74 17.86 11.86 -2.02
CA THR A 74 18.31 13.19 -2.42
C THR A 74 17.88 13.55 -3.84
N ARG A 75 17.87 14.84 -4.15
CA ARG A 75 17.56 15.33 -5.51
C ARG A 75 18.61 14.97 -6.56
N ASN A 76 19.84 14.68 -6.13
CA ASN A 76 20.90 14.27 -7.05
C ASN A 76 20.65 12.87 -7.65
N GLN A 77 19.79 12.07 -7.03
CA GLN A 77 19.38 10.74 -7.48
C GLN A 77 18.14 10.78 -8.40
N LYS A 78 17.96 11.88 -9.15
CA LYS A 78 16.80 12.05 -10.02
C LYS A 78 16.69 10.96 -11.08
N ASP A 79 17.82 10.53 -11.64
CA ASP A 79 17.84 9.49 -12.67
C ASP A 79 17.38 8.14 -12.09
N ASP A 80 17.81 7.80 -10.87
CA ASP A 80 17.34 6.60 -10.17
C ASP A 80 15.84 6.64 -9.90
N LEU A 81 15.31 7.82 -9.57
CA LEU A 81 13.87 8.03 -9.38
C LEU A 81 13.11 7.76 -10.68
N GLN A 82 13.60 8.30 -11.80
CA GLN A 82 12.98 8.09 -13.12
C GLN A 82 13.08 6.62 -13.56
N ASN A 83 14.20 5.95 -13.28
CA ASN A 83 14.37 4.51 -13.55
C ASN A 83 13.36 3.67 -12.76
N GLN A 84 13.11 3.98 -11.47
CA GLN A 84 12.08 3.31 -10.68
C GLN A 84 10.69 3.47 -11.32
N VAL A 85 10.33 4.70 -11.70
CA VAL A 85 9.04 5.01 -12.33
C VAL A 85 8.89 4.28 -13.67
N ALA A 86 9.91 4.34 -14.53
CA ALA A 86 9.91 3.69 -15.83
C ALA A 86 9.73 2.16 -15.70
N PHE A 87 10.47 1.54 -14.77
CA PHE A 87 10.37 0.11 -14.48
C PHE A 87 8.96 -0.28 -14.02
N LEU A 88 8.39 0.44 -13.05
CA LEU A 88 7.04 0.16 -12.54
C LEU A 88 5.96 0.37 -13.63
N ARG A 89 6.11 1.40 -14.47
CA ARG A 89 5.22 1.62 -15.63
C ARG A 89 5.30 0.46 -16.62
N GLN A 90 6.50 0.01 -16.94
CA GLN A 90 6.69 -1.12 -17.86
C GLN A 90 6.08 -2.41 -17.27
N PHE A 91 6.28 -2.67 -15.98
CA PHE A 91 5.68 -3.81 -15.30
C PHE A 91 4.15 -3.75 -15.33
N CYS A 92 3.56 -2.59 -14.98
CA CYS A 92 2.11 -2.41 -14.99
C CYS A 92 1.53 -2.59 -16.40
N ASN A 93 2.19 -2.01 -17.43
CA ASN A 93 1.77 -2.16 -18.81
C ASN A 93 1.80 -3.63 -19.26
N ALA A 94 2.85 -4.37 -18.93
CA ALA A 94 2.96 -5.80 -19.24
C ALA A 94 1.87 -6.65 -18.56
N LYS A 95 1.36 -6.20 -17.41
CA LYS A 95 0.27 -6.84 -16.65
C LYS A 95 -1.12 -6.32 -16.99
N GLY A 96 -1.24 -5.35 -17.89
CA GLY A 96 -2.51 -4.69 -18.20
C GLY A 96 -3.10 -3.87 -17.04
N ILE A 97 -2.26 -3.41 -16.11
CA ILE A 97 -2.65 -2.61 -14.96
C ILE A 97 -2.64 -1.13 -15.37
N ILE A 98 -3.78 -0.46 -15.22
CA ILE A 98 -3.89 0.98 -15.46
C ILE A 98 -3.37 1.72 -14.23
N ILE A 99 -2.46 2.66 -14.44
CA ILE A 99 -1.90 3.52 -13.41
C ILE A 99 -2.67 4.83 -13.42
N ASP A 100 -3.26 5.20 -12.30
CA ASP A 100 -4.02 6.44 -12.15
C ASP A 100 -3.13 7.60 -11.71
N GLN A 101 -2.13 7.32 -10.83
CA GLN A 101 -1.25 8.34 -10.28
C GLN A 101 0.18 7.82 -10.14
N CYS A 102 1.14 8.75 -10.28
CA CYS A 102 2.55 8.49 -10.01
C CYS A 102 3.07 9.51 -8.99
N ILE A 103 3.52 9.03 -7.85
CA ILE A 103 4.05 9.85 -6.75
C ILE A 103 5.56 9.68 -6.71
N GLU A 104 6.28 10.77 -6.98
CA GLU A 104 7.73 10.86 -6.90
C GLU A 104 8.11 11.63 -5.63
N ASP A 105 8.84 11.02 -4.71
CA ASP A 105 9.17 11.61 -3.42
C ASP A 105 10.68 11.72 -3.20
N TYR A 106 11.09 12.76 -2.47
CA TYR A 106 12.48 13.02 -2.12
C TYR A 106 12.60 13.07 -0.60
N GLY A 107 13.49 12.27 -0.05
CA GLY A 107 13.77 12.20 1.38
C GLY A 107 14.13 10.80 1.84
N SER A 108 14.87 10.68 2.94
CA SER A 108 15.23 9.39 3.51
C SER A 108 14.00 8.53 3.85
N GLY A 109 14.14 7.21 3.70
CA GLY A 109 13.16 6.23 4.16
C GLY A 109 12.88 6.25 5.65
N LEU A 110 13.76 6.89 6.45
CA LEU A 110 13.60 7.14 7.89
C LEU A 110 12.73 8.37 8.19
N ASN A 111 12.52 9.25 7.21
CA ASN A 111 11.72 10.45 7.40
C ASN A 111 10.23 10.14 7.23
N TYR A 112 9.51 10.01 8.33
CA TYR A 112 8.06 9.79 8.36
C TYR A 112 7.25 11.09 8.09
N ASN A 113 7.92 12.27 8.06
CA ASN A 113 7.28 13.56 7.80
C ASN A 113 7.30 13.97 6.32
N ARG A 114 7.58 13.05 5.41
CA ARG A 114 7.52 13.31 3.97
C ARG A 114 6.08 13.67 3.57
N LYS A 115 5.92 14.84 2.96
CA LYS A 115 4.61 15.39 2.63
C LYS A 115 3.81 14.46 1.72
N LYS A 116 4.38 14.07 0.58
CA LYS A 116 3.70 13.23 -0.42
C LYS A 116 3.37 11.83 0.12
N TRP A 117 4.25 11.27 0.95
CA TRP A 117 3.99 9.98 1.60
C TRP A 117 2.84 10.06 2.60
N ASN A 118 2.77 11.15 3.40
CA ASN A 118 1.66 11.36 4.32
C ASN A 118 0.34 11.65 3.58
N GLU A 119 0.38 12.39 2.46
CA GLU A 119 -0.78 12.60 1.59
C GLU A 119 -1.30 11.25 1.05
N LEU A 120 -0.41 10.38 0.56
CA LEU A 120 -0.76 9.02 0.12
C LEU A 120 -1.41 8.20 1.24
N LEU A 121 -0.88 8.24 2.47
CA LEU A 121 -1.49 7.53 3.60
C LEU A 121 -2.88 8.09 3.97
N ASN A 122 -3.09 9.40 3.86
CA ASN A 122 -4.43 9.99 4.04
C ASN A 122 -5.40 9.48 2.98
N GLU A 123 -4.99 9.41 1.71
CA GLU A 123 -5.80 8.85 0.63
C GLU A 123 -6.10 7.36 0.84
N VAL A 124 -5.16 6.60 1.43
CA VAL A 124 -5.40 5.21 1.86
C VAL A 124 -6.49 5.16 2.94
N MET A 125 -6.40 5.99 3.98
CA MET A 125 -7.42 6.06 5.04
C MET A 125 -8.79 6.47 4.51
N GLU A 126 -8.84 7.31 3.50
CA GLU A 126 -10.07 7.71 2.79
C GLU A 126 -10.57 6.65 1.80
N GLN A 127 -9.90 5.48 1.74
CA GLN A 127 -10.21 4.37 0.83
C GLN A 127 -10.20 4.76 -0.67
N LYS A 128 -9.40 5.76 -1.04
CA LYS A 128 -9.24 6.20 -2.43
C LYS A 128 -8.24 5.34 -3.20
N ILE A 129 -7.35 4.65 -2.50
CA ILE A 129 -6.28 3.84 -3.10
C ILE A 129 -6.63 2.35 -3.04
N LYS A 130 -6.50 1.69 -4.19
CA LYS A 130 -6.63 0.23 -4.32
C LYS A 130 -5.29 -0.47 -4.14
N THR A 131 -4.28 0.03 -4.86
CA THR A 131 -2.98 -0.61 -4.91
C THR A 131 -1.88 0.43 -4.96
N ILE A 132 -0.84 0.24 -4.15
CA ILE A 132 0.40 1.02 -4.19
C ILE A 132 1.48 0.12 -4.78
N MET A 133 2.10 0.55 -5.88
CA MET A 133 3.19 -0.17 -6.57
C MET A 133 4.53 0.43 -6.18
N VAL A 134 5.45 -0.37 -5.69
CA VAL A 134 6.81 0.06 -5.31
C VAL A 134 7.87 -0.92 -5.84
N THR A 135 9.07 -0.45 -6.12
CA THR A 135 10.18 -1.32 -6.58
C THR A 135 10.75 -2.17 -5.46
N HIS A 136 10.84 -1.62 -4.24
CA HIS A 136 11.34 -2.31 -3.04
C HIS A 136 10.59 -1.83 -1.81
N LYS A 137 10.52 -2.65 -0.76
CA LYS A 137 9.94 -2.28 0.54
C LYS A 137 10.54 -0.99 1.08
N ASP A 138 11.86 -0.82 0.96
CA ASP A 138 12.63 0.33 1.42
C ASP A 138 12.33 1.63 0.67
N ARG A 139 11.76 1.54 -0.53
CA ARG A 139 11.29 2.72 -1.27
C ARG A 139 10.00 3.28 -0.67
N PHE A 140 9.17 2.40 -0.09
CA PHE A 140 7.99 2.84 0.67
C PHE A 140 8.40 3.39 2.04
N ILE A 141 9.09 2.57 2.83
CA ILE A 141 9.55 2.93 4.16
C ILE A 141 10.74 2.06 4.58
N ARG A 142 11.70 2.61 5.32
CA ARG A 142 12.92 1.89 5.72
C ARG A 142 12.65 0.88 6.83
N PHE A 143 11.86 1.25 7.85
CA PHE A 143 11.50 0.38 8.96
C PHE A 143 9.99 0.31 9.14
N GLY A 144 9.52 -0.83 9.65
CA GLY A 144 8.11 -1.02 9.94
C GLY A 144 7.24 -1.29 8.71
N TYR A 145 7.81 -1.75 7.59
CA TYR A 145 7.05 -2.07 6.37
C TYR A 145 5.86 -3.00 6.66
N ASP A 146 6.07 -4.08 7.41
CA ASP A 146 5.02 -5.06 7.72
C ASP A 146 3.87 -4.45 8.53
N TRP A 147 4.16 -3.42 9.34
CA TRP A 147 3.13 -2.68 10.06
C TRP A 147 2.31 -1.82 9.09
N PHE A 148 2.98 -1.10 8.17
CA PHE A 148 2.30 -0.28 7.17
C PHE A 148 1.53 -1.11 6.15
N GLU A 149 2.05 -2.27 5.76
CA GLU A 149 1.31 -3.21 4.90
C GLU A 149 -0.01 -3.64 5.57
N LYS A 150 0.05 -4.06 6.84
CA LYS A 150 -1.15 -4.40 7.63
C LYS A 150 -2.08 -3.20 7.82
N PHE A 151 -1.52 -2.01 8.00
CA PHE A 151 -2.30 -0.78 8.07
C PHE A 151 -3.06 -0.53 6.76
N CYS A 152 -2.40 -0.55 5.62
CA CYS A 152 -3.02 -0.39 4.31
C CYS A 152 -4.11 -1.45 4.06
N MET A 153 -3.86 -2.71 4.43
CA MET A 153 -4.85 -3.80 4.31
C MET A 153 -6.14 -3.52 5.08
N LYS A 154 -6.07 -2.85 6.25
CA LYS A 154 -7.27 -2.46 7.02
C LYS A 154 -8.17 -1.49 6.27
N PHE A 155 -7.62 -0.74 5.32
CA PHE A 155 -8.34 0.18 4.45
C PHE A 155 -8.54 -0.39 3.04
N ASN A 156 -8.45 -1.71 2.89
CA ASN A 156 -8.60 -2.43 1.62
C ASN A 156 -7.59 -2.00 0.54
N THR A 157 -6.42 -1.49 0.93
CA THR A 157 -5.33 -1.11 0.04
C THR A 157 -4.22 -2.17 0.09
N SER A 158 -3.76 -2.64 -1.06
CA SER A 158 -2.63 -3.56 -1.17
C SER A 158 -1.35 -2.82 -1.56
N ILE A 159 -0.21 -3.24 -1.00
CA ILE A 159 1.11 -2.78 -1.44
C ILE A 159 1.73 -3.92 -2.25
N VAL A 160 2.08 -3.64 -3.51
CA VAL A 160 2.74 -4.60 -4.40
C VAL A 160 4.19 -4.19 -4.58
N VAL A 161 5.09 -5.04 -4.12
CA VAL A 161 6.54 -4.85 -4.25
C VAL A 161 7.01 -5.62 -5.49
N VAL A 162 7.50 -4.87 -6.49
CA VAL A 162 8.04 -5.42 -7.71
C VAL A 162 9.56 -5.38 -7.61
N ASN A 163 10.16 -6.42 -7.01
CA ASN A 163 11.59 -6.47 -6.77
C ASN A 163 12.39 -6.33 -8.07
N ASN A 164 13.32 -5.38 -8.08
CA ASN A 164 14.35 -5.24 -9.09
C ASN A 164 15.69 -5.04 -8.38
N GLU A 165 16.58 -6.02 -8.50
CA GLU A 165 17.89 -6.04 -7.83
C GLU A 165 18.78 -4.87 -8.28
N GLU A 166 18.69 -4.46 -9.55
CA GLU A 166 19.45 -3.32 -10.11
C GLU A 166 19.05 -1.97 -9.48
N LEU A 167 17.84 -1.87 -8.94
CA LEU A 167 17.31 -0.66 -8.31
C LEU A 167 17.34 -0.75 -6.77
N SER A 168 18.15 -1.66 -6.22
CA SER A 168 18.28 -1.87 -4.78
C SER A 168 18.86 -0.63 -4.06
N PRO A 169 18.32 -0.21 -2.92
CA PRO A 169 18.75 0.99 -2.19
C PRO A 169 19.95 0.74 -1.25
N GLN A 170 20.92 -0.09 -1.62
CA GLN A 170 22.03 -0.50 -0.72
C GLN A 170 22.85 0.68 -0.22
N GLU A 171 23.22 1.62 -1.09
CA GLU A 171 23.99 2.81 -0.69
C GLU A 171 23.22 3.71 0.28
N GLU A 172 21.91 3.88 0.04
CA GLU A 172 21.04 4.63 0.95
C GLU A 172 20.95 3.96 2.33
N LEU A 173 20.93 2.63 2.38
CA LEU A 173 20.90 1.89 3.64
C LEU A 173 22.13 2.20 4.51
N VAL A 174 23.31 2.24 3.90
CA VAL A 174 24.56 2.58 4.60
C VAL A 174 24.49 4.01 5.17
N GLN A 175 24.03 4.98 4.37
CA GLN A 175 23.88 6.37 4.81
C GLN A 175 22.85 6.51 5.95
N ASP A 176 21.75 5.78 5.88
CA ASP A 176 20.73 5.75 6.92
C ASP A 176 21.30 5.17 8.24
N ILE A 177 22.07 4.08 8.17
CA ILE A 177 22.76 3.49 9.35
C ILE A 177 23.72 4.49 9.96
N VAL A 178 24.54 5.16 9.15
CA VAL A 178 25.48 6.19 9.64
C VAL A 178 24.73 7.32 10.34
N SER A 179 23.60 7.77 9.79
CA SER A 179 22.75 8.80 10.37
C SER A 179 22.18 8.38 11.74
N ILE A 180 21.71 7.14 11.84
CA ILE A 180 21.21 6.56 13.10
C ILE A 180 22.34 6.52 14.14
N LEU A 181 23.52 5.99 13.77
CA LEU A 181 24.67 5.91 14.66
C LEU A 181 25.11 7.28 15.15
N HIS A 182 25.06 8.30 14.26
CA HIS A 182 25.38 9.67 14.64
C HIS A 182 24.42 10.21 15.71
N VAL A 183 23.10 10.04 15.50
CA VAL A 183 22.08 10.45 16.48
C VAL A 183 22.28 9.74 17.83
N PHE A 184 22.53 8.41 17.81
CA PHE A 184 22.82 7.66 19.04
C PHE A 184 24.09 8.15 19.72
N SER A 185 25.16 8.39 18.96
CA SER A 185 26.43 8.92 19.50
C SER A 185 26.21 10.27 20.18
N CYS A 186 25.49 11.20 19.53
CA CYS A 186 25.16 12.50 20.12
C CYS A 186 24.38 12.35 21.44
N ARG A 187 23.40 11.45 21.49
CA ARG A 187 22.63 11.17 22.73
C ARG A 187 23.51 10.56 23.82
N LEU A 188 24.36 9.59 23.46
CA LEU A 188 25.31 8.98 24.43
C LEU A 188 26.27 10.01 24.99
N TYR A 189 26.79 10.95 24.19
CA TYR A 189 27.63 12.06 24.69
C TYR A 189 26.85 12.96 25.63
N GLY A 190 25.60 13.28 25.33
CA GLY A 190 24.72 14.01 26.26
C GLY A 190 24.50 13.26 27.58
N LEU A 191 24.18 11.96 27.48
CA LEU A 191 24.00 11.10 28.66
C LEU A 191 25.27 10.98 29.53
N ARG A 192 26.49 10.94 28.93
CA ARG A 192 27.77 10.95 29.68
C ARG A 192 27.92 12.23 30.50
N LYS A 193 27.47 13.37 30.02
CA LYS A 193 27.46 14.62 30.79
C LYS A 193 26.54 14.53 32.00
N TYR A 194 25.33 13.98 31.82
CA TYR A 194 24.41 13.73 32.94
C TYR A 194 24.92 12.66 33.90
N LYS A 195 25.49 11.56 33.41
CA LYS A 195 26.10 10.52 34.24
C LYS A 195 27.19 11.08 35.13
N LYS A 196 28.09 11.94 34.62
CA LYS A 196 29.12 12.62 35.42
C LYS A 196 28.54 13.61 36.45
N GLN A 197 27.35 14.20 36.20
CA GLN A 197 26.66 15.04 37.17
C GLN A 197 26.02 14.21 38.28
N ILE A 198 25.41 13.08 37.94
CA ILE A 198 24.79 12.13 38.88
C ILE A 198 25.88 11.50 39.76
N GLU A 199 27.01 11.10 39.20
CA GLU A 199 28.16 10.55 39.96
C GLU A 199 28.80 11.56 40.94
N LYS A 200 28.62 12.87 40.71
CA LYS A 200 29.09 13.94 41.62
C LYS A 200 28.08 14.26 42.73
N ASP A 201 26.85 13.80 42.58
CA ASP A 201 25.81 13.98 43.60
C ASP A 201 25.95 12.85 44.64
N GLU A 202 26.53 13.14 45.82
CA GLU A 202 26.82 12.15 46.86
C GLU A 202 25.62 11.34 47.35
N LYS A 203 24.39 11.87 47.21
CA LYS A 203 23.17 11.13 47.57
C LYS A 203 22.83 10.04 46.56
N ILE A 204 22.93 10.35 45.28
CA ILE A 204 22.61 9.38 44.18
C ILE A 204 23.73 8.33 44.05
N ALA A 205 24.99 8.72 44.33
CA ALA A 205 26.13 7.78 44.32
C ALA A 205 26.01 6.69 45.39
N LYS A 206 25.44 6.99 46.57
CA LYS A 206 25.16 6.01 47.62
C LYS A 206 24.01 5.05 47.24
N GLU A 207 22.94 5.54 46.70
CA GLU A 207 21.80 4.69 46.26
C GLU A 207 22.20 3.71 45.15
N LEU A 208 23.08 4.10 44.23
CA LEU A 208 23.60 3.23 43.17
C LEU A 208 24.56 2.16 43.66
N GLN A 209 25.27 2.41 44.77
CA GLN A 209 26.18 1.42 45.41
C GLN A 209 25.39 0.39 46.26
N ASP A 210 24.32 0.81 46.91
CA ASP A 210 23.48 -0.07 47.71
C ASP A 210 22.56 -0.95 46.87
N GLY A 211 22.10 -0.45 45.67
CA GLY A 211 21.30 -1.25 44.73
C GLY A 211 22.06 -2.39 44.05
N ASN A 212 23.39 -2.32 43.96
CA ASN A 212 24.21 -3.39 43.40
C ASN A 212 24.57 -4.52 44.41
N LYS A 213 24.14 -4.40 45.68
CA LYS A 213 24.38 -5.41 46.73
C LYS A 213 23.20 -6.35 47.01
N SER A 214 22.10 -6.17 46.28
CA SER A 214 20.89 -6.97 46.52
C SER A 214 20.65 -8.09 45.49
N ASP A 215 21.58 -8.32 44.55
CA ASP A 215 21.47 -9.37 43.51
C ASP A 215 22.63 -10.41 43.58
N ASP A 216 23.13 -10.75 44.80
CA ASP A 216 23.98 -11.91 45.03
C ASP A 216 23.28 -12.94 45.93
#